data_be1d9d78f0a34ad7abe528f1a18520e2
#
_entry.id   be1d9d78f0a34ad7abe528f1a18520e2
#
_cell.length_a   1.000
_cell.length_b   1.000
_cell.length_c   1.000
_cell.angle_alpha   90.00
_cell.angle_beta   90.00
_cell.angle_gamma   90.00
#
_symmetry.space_group_name_H-M   'P 1'
#
loop_
_entity.id
_entity.type
_entity.pdbx_description
1 polymer ?
#
loop_
_entity_poly.entity_id
_entity_poly.type
_entity_poly.pdbx_seq_one_letter_code
_entity_poly.pdbx_strand_id
1 'polypeptide(L)'
;MAFTLHDLAATVDARAASGGEASYTRKLLDKGAEHCAKKLGEEAVETVIAAVENDRNHLMAETADLLFHLLVLLKSRGVTLEEVEAVLAQRQTMSGLEEKASRKRD
;
A
#
# COMPACT_ATOMS: atom_id res chain seq x y z
N MET A 1 -5.30 -13.31 17.63
CA MET A 1 -6.02 -12.45 16.66
C MET A 1 -5.05 -11.98 15.59
N ALA A 2 -5.44 -12.09 14.33
CA ALA A 2 -4.60 -11.62 13.25
C ALA A 2 -4.71 -10.10 13.11
N PHE A 3 -3.59 -9.47 12.80
CA PHE A 3 -3.56 -8.06 12.44
C PHE A 3 -3.75 -7.97 10.92
N THR A 4 -4.85 -7.37 10.46
CA THR A 4 -5.23 -7.36 9.04
C THR A 4 -4.82 -6.06 8.36
N LEU A 5 -4.96 -6.03 7.02
CA LEU A 5 -4.74 -4.78 6.28
C LEU A 5 -5.76 -3.72 6.67
N HIS A 6 -6.98 -4.13 7.04
CA HIS A 6 -7.97 -3.18 7.54
C HIS A 6 -7.55 -2.58 8.88
N ASP A 7 -6.94 -3.38 9.74
CA ASP A 7 -6.39 -2.88 11.00
C ASP A 7 -5.26 -1.88 10.74
N LEU A 8 -4.41 -2.18 9.75
CA LEU A 8 -3.33 -1.27 9.38
C LEU A 8 -3.88 0.04 8.81
N ALA A 9 -4.91 -0.04 7.97
CA ALA A 9 -5.56 1.15 7.42
C ALA A 9 -6.15 2.01 8.54
N ALA A 10 -6.80 1.39 9.52
CA ALA A 10 -7.33 2.11 10.68
C ALA A 10 -6.22 2.78 11.48
N THR A 11 -5.07 2.10 11.63
CA THR A 11 -3.91 2.67 12.31
C THR A 11 -3.38 3.90 11.57
N VAL A 12 -3.28 3.80 10.23
CA VAL A 12 -2.83 4.94 9.41
C VAL A 12 -3.79 6.12 9.57
N ASP A 13 -5.10 5.86 9.53
CA ASP A 13 -6.10 6.91 9.72
C ASP A 13 -5.98 7.58 11.09
N ALA A 14 -5.81 6.77 12.14
CA ALA A 14 -5.69 7.29 13.50
C ALA A 14 -4.43 8.16 13.66
N ARG A 15 -3.32 7.72 13.12
CA ARG A 15 -2.07 8.47 13.19
C ARG A 15 -2.11 9.74 12.35
N ALA A 16 -2.79 9.70 11.22
CA ALA A 16 -2.98 10.88 10.39
C ALA A 16 -3.77 11.96 11.12
N ALA A 17 -4.75 11.56 11.91
CA ALA A 17 -5.61 12.47 12.66
C ALA A 17 -4.99 12.96 13.97
N SER A 18 -3.99 12.26 14.51
CA SER A 18 -3.44 12.55 15.83
C SER A 18 -2.68 13.88 15.92
N GLY A 19 -2.14 14.36 14.80
CA GLY A 19 -1.38 15.60 14.76
C GLY A 19 -0.08 15.57 15.55
N GLY A 20 0.36 14.43 16.03
CA GLY A 20 1.59 14.32 16.81
C GLY A 20 2.82 14.42 15.93
N GLU A 21 3.78 15.26 16.33
CA GLU A 21 5.02 15.42 15.59
C GLU A 21 5.86 14.14 15.56
N ALA A 22 5.67 13.27 16.53
CA ALA A 22 6.43 12.03 16.61
C ALA A 22 5.93 10.95 15.62
N SER A 23 4.75 11.14 15.01
CA SER A 23 4.18 10.15 14.13
C SER A 23 4.89 10.15 12.78
N TYR A 24 5.47 9.01 12.42
CA TYR A 24 6.08 8.83 11.11
C TYR A 24 5.04 8.94 9.99
N THR A 25 3.85 8.37 10.22
CA THR A 25 2.74 8.48 9.26
C THR A 25 2.40 9.93 8.97
N ARG A 26 2.29 10.74 10.03
CA ARG A 26 1.97 12.15 9.87
C ARG A 26 3.04 12.88 9.09
N LYS A 27 4.30 12.59 9.36
CA LYS A 27 5.41 13.21 8.64
C LYS A 27 5.38 12.88 7.16
N LEU A 28 5.06 11.63 6.81
CA LEU A 28 4.94 11.23 5.41
C LEU A 28 3.81 11.99 4.72
N LEU A 29 2.66 12.05 5.36
CA LEU A 29 1.50 12.73 4.79
C LEU A 29 1.74 14.23 4.63
N ASP A 30 2.42 14.85 5.58
CA ASP A 30 2.74 16.27 5.51
C ASP A 30 3.65 16.60 4.35
N LYS A 31 4.48 15.67 3.90
CA LYS A 31 5.35 15.87 2.75
C LYS A 31 4.63 15.74 1.40
N GLY A 32 3.41 15.23 1.43
CA GLY A 32 2.57 15.15 0.24
C GLY A 32 2.64 13.86 -0.54
N ALA A 33 1.74 13.74 -1.51
CA ALA A 33 1.54 12.50 -2.27
C ALA A 33 2.77 12.09 -3.06
N GLU A 34 3.50 13.04 -3.63
CA GLU A 34 4.69 12.70 -4.41
C GLU A 34 5.75 12.04 -3.54
N HIS A 35 5.95 12.54 -2.31
CA HIS A 35 6.90 11.93 -1.39
C HIS A 35 6.44 10.54 -0.96
N CYS A 36 5.14 10.40 -0.66
CA CYS A 36 4.57 9.10 -0.30
C CYS A 36 4.75 8.09 -1.43
N ALA A 37 4.56 8.54 -2.68
CA ALA A 37 4.76 7.68 -3.85
C ALA A 37 6.23 7.25 -4.00
N LYS A 38 7.15 8.19 -3.77
CA LYS A 38 8.58 7.88 -3.81
C LYS A 38 8.94 6.82 -2.78
N LYS A 39 8.42 6.94 -1.56
CA LYS A 39 8.68 5.98 -0.50
C LYS A 39 8.15 4.59 -0.87
N LEU A 40 6.95 4.55 -1.44
CA LEU A 40 6.39 3.28 -1.91
C LEU A 40 7.29 2.65 -2.97
N GLY A 41 7.77 3.45 -3.92
CA GLY A 41 8.67 2.96 -4.95
C GLY A 41 9.95 2.37 -4.38
N GLU A 42 10.52 3.01 -3.37
CA GLU A 42 11.73 2.51 -2.70
C GLU A 42 11.46 1.16 -2.04
N GLU A 43 10.34 1.03 -1.33
CA GLU A 43 9.98 -0.22 -0.67
C GLU A 43 9.65 -1.33 -1.68
N ALA A 44 9.09 -0.97 -2.83
CA ALA A 44 8.81 -1.93 -3.88
C ALA A 44 10.13 -2.53 -4.41
N VAL A 45 11.14 -1.69 -4.64
CA VAL A 45 12.45 -2.16 -5.10
C VAL A 45 13.10 -3.07 -4.04
N GLU A 46 13.03 -2.68 -2.76
CA GLU A 46 13.57 -3.49 -1.67
C GLU A 46 12.89 -4.86 -1.60
N THR A 47 11.58 -4.87 -1.83
CA THR A 47 10.81 -6.13 -1.85
C THR A 47 11.27 -7.04 -2.98
N VAL A 48 11.47 -6.47 -4.18
CA VAL A 48 11.97 -7.21 -5.34
C VAL A 48 13.35 -7.81 -5.04
N ILE A 49 14.24 -7.01 -4.47
CA ILE A 49 15.59 -7.47 -4.14
C ILE A 49 15.52 -8.62 -3.14
N ALA A 50 14.72 -8.48 -2.09
CA ALA A 50 14.58 -9.52 -1.08
C ALA A 50 14.05 -10.82 -1.69
N ALA A 51 13.12 -10.74 -2.64
CA ALA A 51 12.57 -11.92 -3.30
C ALA A 51 13.63 -12.61 -4.17
N VAL A 52 14.41 -11.81 -4.91
CA VAL A 52 15.46 -12.35 -5.79
C VAL A 52 16.57 -13.01 -4.98
N GLU A 53 16.89 -12.45 -3.81
CA GLU A 53 17.90 -13.02 -2.91
C GLU A 53 17.42 -14.31 -2.23
N ASN A 54 16.16 -14.64 -2.35
CA ASN A 54 15.55 -15.83 -1.76
C ASN A 54 15.68 -15.82 -0.22
N ASP A 55 15.55 -14.65 0.38
CA ASP A 55 15.58 -14.47 1.83
C ASP A 55 14.14 -14.29 2.32
N ARG A 56 13.57 -15.36 2.85
CA ARG A 56 12.17 -15.40 3.25
C ARG A 56 11.83 -14.33 4.30
N ASN A 57 12.67 -14.21 5.33
CA ASN A 57 12.39 -13.28 6.42
C ASN A 57 12.52 -11.83 5.95
N HIS A 58 13.52 -11.55 5.12
CA HIS A 58 13.71 -10.22 4.55
C HIS A 58 12.54 -9.86 3.65
N LEU A 59 12.08 -10.82 2.83
CA LEU A 59 10.93 -10.59 1.96
C LEU A 59 9.67 -10.24 2.76
N MET A 60 9.41 -10.97 3.86
CA MET A 60 8.25 -10.66 4.71
C MET A 60 8.35 -9.25 5.30
N ALA A 61 9.54 -8.87 5.78
CA ALA A 61 9.73 -7.54 6.37
C ALA A 61 9.54 -6.42 5.34
N GLU A 62 10.14 -6.59 4.16
CA GLU A 62 10.01 -5.56 3.11
C GLU A 62 8.58 -5.48 2.56
N THR A 63 7.90 -6.62 2.47
CA THR A 63 6.50 -6.63 2.05
C THR A 63 5.63 -5.88 3.07
N ALA A 64 5.89 -6.06 4.37
CA ALA A 64 5.17 -5.32 5.39
C ALA A 64 5.37 -3.81 5.23
N ASP A 65 6.62 -3.37 4.97
CA ASP A 65 6.93 -1.97 4.73
C ASP A 65 6.23 -1.46 3.45
N LEU A 66 6.20 -2.29 2.42
CA LEU A 66 5.54 -1.95 1.16
C LEU A 66 4.04 -1.71 1.39
N LEU A 67 3.39 -2.60 2.12
CA LEU A 67 1.96 -2.46 2.40
C LEU A 67 1.66 -1.23 3.25
N PHE A 68 2.51 -0.95 4.24
CA PHE A 68 2.36 0.26 5.04
C PHE A 68 2.44 1.51 4.15
N HIS A 69 3.48 1.62 3.34
CA HIS A 69 3.65 2.81 2.49
C HIS A 69 2.57 2.90 1.41
N LEU A 70 2.06 1.76 0.94
CA LEU A 70 0.94 1.76 0.02
C LEU A 70 -0.30 2.41 0.65
N LEU A 71 -0.62 2.01 1.89
CA LEU A 71 -1.79 2.57 2.58
C LEU A 71 -1.61 4.05 2.89
N VAL A 72 -0.39 4.48 3.22
CA VAL A 72 -0.10 5.90 3.42
C VAL A 72 -0.31 6.68 2.12
N LEU A 73 0.19 6.16 0.99
CA LEU A 73 -0.01 6.80 -0.31
C LEU A 73 -1.49 6.93 -0.64
N LEU A 74 -2.24 5.85 -0.47
CA LEU A 74 -3.68 5.88 -0.72
C LEU A 74 -4.36 6.94 0.14
N LYS A 75 -3.99 7.01 1.43
CA LYS A 75 -4.52 8.02 2.34
C LYS A 75 -4.22 9.42 1.84
N SER A 76 -3.01 9.66 1.32
CA SER A 76 -2.61 10.98 0.84
C SER A 76 -3.45 11.44 -0.36
N ARG A 77 -4.07 10.52 -1.09
CA ARG A 77 -4.91 10.82 -2.25
C ARG A 77 -6.40 10.59 -1.98
N GLY A 78 -6.78 10.31 -0.74
CA GLY A 78 -8.17 10.13 -0.37
C GLY A 78 -8.80 8.85 -0.88
N VAL A 79 -7.99 7.83 -1.16
CA VAL A 79 -8.48 6.52 -1.63
C VAL A 79 -8.48 5.56 -0.45
N THR A 80 -9.58 4.86 -0.25
CA THR A 80 -9.71 3.89 0.84
C THR A 80 -9.37 2.47 0.39
N LEU A 81 -9.02 1.63 1.35
CA LEU A 81 -8.77 0.22 1.06
C LEU A 81 -10.03 -0.44 0.50
N GLU A 82 -11.20 -0.09 1.02
CA GLU A 82 -12.47 -0.61 0.54
C GLU A 82 -12.72 -0.28 -0.94
N GLU A 83 -12.33 0.91 -1.35
CA GLU A 83 -12.46 1.28 -2.76
C GLU A 83 -11.57 0.45 -3.65
N VAL A 84 -10.35 0.14 -3.21
CA VAL A 84 -9.44 -0.74 -3.94
C VAL A 84 -10.01 -2.15 -3.99
N GLU A 85 -10.54 -2.63 -2.86
CA GLU A 85 -11.14 -3.96 -2.80
C GLU A 85 -12.35 -4.08 -3.74
N ALA A 86 -13.12 -3.01 -3.89
CA ALA A 86 -14.24 -3.02 -4.83
C ALA A 86 -13.77 -3.23 -6.27
N VAL A 87 -12.65 -2.62 -6.64
CA VAL A 87 -12.07 -2.84 -7.97
C VAL A 87 -11.63 -4.30 -8.13
N LEU A 88 -10.98 -4.85 -7.10
CA LEU A 88 -10.55 -6.25 -7.13
C LEU A 88 -11.74 -7.20 -7.25
N ALA A 89 -12.81 -6.92 -6.50
CA ALA A 89 -14.01 -7.75 -6.54
C ALA A 89 -14.64 -7.75 -7.94
N GLN A 90 -14.70 -6.59 -8.57
CA GLN A 90 -15.25 -6.49 -9.91
C GLN A 90 -14.43 -7.31 -10.93
N ARG A 91 -13.10 -7.30 -10.78
CA ARG A 91 -12.23 -8.05 -11.67
C ARG A 91 -12.40 -9.56 -11.54
N GLN A 92 -12.95 -10.05 -10.43
CA GLN A 92 -13.18 -11.48 -10.23
C GLN A 92 -14.34 -12.01 -11.07
N THR A 93 -15.15 -11.13 -11.68
CA THR A 93 -16.25 -11.56 -12.52
C THR A 93 -15.82 -11.92 -13.94
N MET A 94 -14.54 -11.72 -14.27
CA MET A 94 -13.98 -12.01 -15.59
C MET A 94 -12.74 -12.89 -15.45
N SER A 95 -12.38 -13.61 -16.52
CA SER A 95 -11.10 -14.30 -16.58
C SER A 95 -9.97 -13.24 -16.62
N GLY A 96 -8.77 -13.64 -16.24
CA GLY A 96 -7.62 -12.74 -16.29
C GLY A 96 -7.37 -12.17 -17.67
N LEU A 97 -7.52 -12.97 -18.72
CA LEU A 97 -7.34 -12.49 -20.07
C LEU A 97 -8.42 -11.51 -20.50
N GLU A 98 -9.68 -11.77 -20.10
CA GLU A 98 -10.77 -10.85 -20.39
C GLU A 98 -10.56 -9.51 -19.69
N GLU A 99 -10.15 -9.56 -18.43
CA GLU A 99 -9.90 -8.35 -17.65
C GLU A 99 -8.78 -7.51 -18.29
N LYS A 100 -7.70 -8.15 -18.67
CA LYS A 100 -6.58 -7.46 -19.31
C LYS A 100 -6.99 -6.85 -20.64
N ALA A 101 -7.78 -7.56 -21.44
CA ALA A 101 -8.25 -7.07 -22.72
C ALA A 101 -9.20 -5.87 -22.59
N SER A 102 -9.93 -5.79 -21.45
CA SER A 102 -10.88 -4.69 -21.23
C SER A 102 -10.20 -3.40 -20.82
N ARG A 103 -8.93 -3.44 -20.42
CA ARG A 103 -8.19 -2.24 -20.02
C ARG A 103 -7.83 -1.42 -21.27
N LYS A 104 -7.84 -0.11 -21.13
CA LYS A 104 -7.51 0.77 -22.24
C LYS A 104 -6.04 0.74 -22.60
N ARG A 105 -5.20 0.33 -21.66
CA ARG A 105 -3.77 0.13 -21.86
C ARG A 105 -3.24 -0.84 -20.83
N ASP A 106 -2.08 -1.36 -21.07
CA ASP A 106 -1.42 -2.30 -20.17
C ASP A 106 -0.47 -1.62 -19.24
#